data_874ef3cfa7ba2031af9e1a5c98230a5a
#
_entry.id   874ef3cfa7ba2031af9e1a5c98230a5a
#
_cell.length_a   1.000
_cell.length_b   1.000
_cell.length_c   1.000
_cell.angle_alpha   90.00
_cell.angle_beta   90.00
_cell.angle_gamma   90.00
#
_symmetry.space_group_name_H-M   'P 1'
#
loop_
_entity.id
_entity.type
_entity.pdbx_description
1 polymer ?
#
loop_
_entity_poly.entity_id
_entity_poly.type
_entity_poly.pdbx_seq_one_letter_code
_entity_poly.pdbx_strand_id
1 'polypeptide(L)'
;MTAFWILVLILGLTALASFSTPASDATEERDISEVLVYAKAEKIDEIIVRGNDLIVIPREGVDLPKITSMKDPSSSLNEQGFAGVIEEGLVRVKIEERDSIWSKVFDIGIILVPTVLIIGFFLYMMRQAQSMNNQSMGFGKSKARLYGSDKKKITFKDVAGNESAKQDLSEIVDFLKKPKKYESLGAKIPRGVLLAGAPGTGKTLMARAVAGEAGVPFFSISGSEFAEMFVGVGASRVRDLFNKAKKNAPSIIFIDEIDAVAHKRDARGGSGREDEQTLNQILVEMDGFDNETGVIVMAATNRVDMLDKALLRPGRFDRHVNVTLPERKDRLEILEVHFKGKPVDSDVDLKSLAAKNNFID
;
A
#
# COMPACT_ATOMS: atom_id res chain seq x y z
N MET A 1 17.64 -1.71 -5.55
CA MET A 1 18.89 -1.23 -6.22
C MET A 1 19.89 -2.36 -6.46
N THR A 2 20.15 -3.24 -5.51
CA THR A 2 21.10 -4.36 -5.67
C THR A 2 20.78 -5.31 -6.84
N ALA A 3 19.49 -5.66 -7.04
CA ALA A 3 19.07 -6.53 -8.13
C ALA A 3 19.33 -5.95 -9.54
N PHE A 4 19.24 -4.64 -9.70
CA PHE A 4 19.55 -3.95 -10.96
C PHE A 4 21.03 -4.05 -11.30
N TRP A 5 21.89 -3.83 -10.32
CA TRP A 5 23.35 -3.94 -10.52
C TRP A 5 23.80 -5.37 -10.79
N ILE A 6 23.14 -6.37 -10.18
CA ILE A 6 23.39 -7.79 -10.48
C ILE A 6 22.98 -8.11 -11.92
N LEU A 7 21.84 -7.62 -12.39
CA LEU A 7 21.40 -7.81 -13.79
C LEU A 7 22.37 -7.15 -14.79
N VAL A 8 22.82 -5.93 -14.52
CA VAL A 8 23.80 -5.21 -15.34
C VAL A 8 25.14 -5.97 -15.36
N LEU A 9 25.55 -6.52 -14.23
CA LEU A 9 26.79 -7.30 -14.12
C LEU A 9 26.70 -8.61 -14.90
N ILE A 10 25.58 -9.32 -14.85
CA ILE A 10 25.35 -10.55 -15.63
C ILE A 10 25.29 -10.22 -17.14
N LEU A 11 24.60 -9.15 -17.54
CA LEU A 11 24.56 -8.70 -18.94
C LEU A 11 25.95 -8.26 -19.43
N GLY A 12 26.72 -7.58 -18.59
CA GLY A 12 28.11 -7.20 -18.89
C GLY A 12 29.02 -8.42 -19.03
N LEU A 13 28.84 -9.43 -18.16
CA LEU A 13 29.63 -10.67 -18.22
C LEU A 13 29.28 -11.52 -19.46
N THR A 14 28.01 -11.59 -19.86
CA THR A 14 27.57 -12.30 -21.06
C THR A 14 28.04 -11.58 -22.33
N ALA A 15 27.97 -10.24 -22.34
CA ALA A 15 28.54 -9.46 -23.43
C ALA A 15 30.08 -9.65 -23.53
N LEU A 16 30.79 -9.64 -22.40
CA LEU A 16 32.23 -9.86 -22.36
C LEU A 16 32.60 -11.28 -22.83
N ALA A 17 31.82 -12.29 -22.45
CA ALA A 17 32.02 -13.67 -22.92
C ALA A 17 31.78 -13.82 -24.42
N SER A 18 30.87 -13.04 -25.01
CA SER A 18 30.62 -13.02 -26.45
C SER A 18 31.76 -12.36 -27.24
N PHE A 19 32.50 -11.45 -26.62
CA PHE A 19 33.73 -10.85 -27.21
C PHE A 19 34.97 -11.70 -26.97
N SER A 20 34.93 -12.71 -26.12
CA SER A 20 36.07 -13.58 -25.78
C SER A 20 36.06 -14.88 -26.59
N THR A 21 35.35 -14.94 -27.73
CA THR A 21 35.60 -16.02 -28.69
C THR A 21 37.05 -15.94 -29.11
N PRO A 22 37.86 -17.03 -28.98
CA PRO A 22 39.22 -17.00 -29.42
C PRO A 22 39.22 -16.62 -30.90
N ALA A 23 40.06 -15.66 -31.25
CA ALA A 23 40.30 -15.31 -32.65
C ALA A 23 40.55 -16.62 -33.38
N SER A 24 39.66 -17.01 -34.28
CA SER A 24 39.88 -18.12 -35.18
C SER A 24 41.23 -17.87 -35.89
N ASP A 25 42.14 -18.81 -35.82
CA ASP A 25 43.31 -18.79 -36.66
C ASP A 25 42.86 -18.30 -38.05
N ALA A 26 43.59 -17.36 -38.64
CA ALA A 26 43.20 -16.73 -39.87
C ALA A 26 42.93 -17.81 -40.94
N THR A 27 41.67 -18.16 -41.08
CA THR A 27 41.20 -19.11 -42.10
C THR A 27 40.73 -18.26 -43.26
N GLU A 28 41.25 -18.52 -44.45
CA GLU A 28 40.85 -17.84 -45.67
C GLU A 28 39.67 -18.61 -46.28
N GLU A 29 38.58 -17.93 -46.56
CA GLU A 29 37.41 -18.56 -47.22
C GLU A 29 37.67 -18.64 -48.71
N ARG A 30 37.61 -19.86 -49.28
CA ARG A 30 37.84 -20.12 -50.68
C ARG A 30 36.77 -21.05 -51.25
N ASP A 31 36.55 -20.91 -52.56
CA ASP A 31 35.60 -21.76 -53.28
C ASP A 31 36.05 -23.22 -53.31
N ILE A 32 35.09 -24.14 -53.24
CA ILE A 32 35.35 -25.58 -53.28
C ILE A 32 36.14 -26.03 -54.53
N SER A 33 35.96 -25.33 -55.66
CA SER A 33 36.70 -25.55 -56.90
C SER A 33 38.23 -25.25 -56.72
N GLU A 34 38.58 -24.22 -55.97
CA GLU A 34 40.00 -23.92 -55.66
C GLU A 34 40.59 -24.97 -54.72
N VAL A 35 39.79 -25.43 -53.75
CA VAL A 35 40.21 -26.53 -52.84
C VAL A 35 40.51 -27.79 -53.63
N LEU A 36 39.72 -28.10 -54.65
CA LEU A 36 39.91 -29.26 -55.53
C LEU A 36 41.23 -29.12 -56.30
N VAL A 37 41.58 -27.91 -56.80
CA VAL A 37 42.84 -27.66 -57.48
C VAL A 37 44.02 -27.85 -56.56
N TYR A 38 43.98 -27.36 -55.32
CA TYR A 38 45.00 -27.58 -54.31
C TYR A 38 45.15 -29.05 -53.90
N ALA A 39 44.00 -29.78 -53.84
CA ALA A 39 44.00 -31.21 -53.56
C ALA A 39 44.71 -32.01 -54.66
N LYS A 40 44.41 -31.73 -55.92
CA LYS A 40 45.13 -32.34 -57.12
C LYS A 40 46.57 -31.99 -57.20
N ALA A 41 46.96 -30.82 -56.68
CA ALA A 41 48.33 -30.38 -56.64
C ALA A 41 49.17 -30.92 -55.46
N GLU A 42 48.58 -31.85 -54.67
CA GLU A 42 49.15 -32.48 -53.48
C GLU A 42 49.53 -31.47 -52.35
N LYS A 43 48.85 -30.31 -52.31
CA LYS A 43 49.14 -29.26 -51.34
C LYS A 43 48.37 -29.36 -50.05
N ILE A 44 47.34 -30.25 -50.03
CA ILE A 44 46.48 -30.48 -48.90
C ILE A 44 46.79 -31.80 -48.19
N ASP A 45 46.86 -31.83 -46.89
CA ASP A 45 47.06 -33.06 -46.13
C ASP A 45 45.73 -33.67 -45.66
N GLU A 46 44.82 -32.84 -45.11
CA GLU A 46 43.54 -33.32 -44.56
C GLU A 46 42.39 -32.36 -44.85
N ILE A 47 41.24 -32.91 -45.15
CA ILE A 47 39.97 -32.18 -45.23
C ILE A 47 39.04 -32.66 -44.11
N ILE A 48 38.71 -31.77 -43.17
CA ILE A 48 37.75 -32.05 -42.10
C ILE A 48 36.37 -31.55 -42.54
N VAL A 49 35.43 -32.49 -42.62
CA VAL A 49 34.03 -32.19 -42.98
C VAL A 49 33.22 -32.02 -41.71
N ARG A 50 32.72 -30.82 -41.43
CA ARG A 50 31.78 -30.49 -40.34
C ARG A 50 30.44 -30.05 -40.88
N GLY A 51 29.52 -30.98 -41.05
CA GLY A 51 28.26 -30.67 -41.73
C GLY A 51 28.46 -30.21 -43.17
N ASN A 52 28.26 -28.92 -43.49
CA ASN A 52 28.48 -28.34 -44.82
C ASN A 52 29.83 -27.60 -44.93
N ASP A 53 30.50 -27.37 -43.80
CA ASP A 53 31.76 -26.66 -43.79
C ASP A 53 32.91 -27.65 -43.99
N LEU A 54 33.85 -27.30 -44.86
CA LEU A 54 35.09 -28.01 -45.13
C LEU A 54 36.25 -27.19 -44.55
N ILE A 55 36.96 -27.77 -43.61
CA ILE A 55 38.19 -27.18 -43.09
C ILE A 55 39.36 -27.91 -43.75
N VAL A 56 40.13 -27.18 -44.49
CA VAL A 56 41.26 -27.71 -45.28
C VAL A 56 42.56 -27.42 -44.55
N ILE A 57 43.31 -28.48 -44.27
CA ILE A 57 44.63 -28.39 -43.63
C ILE A 57 45.69 -28.60 -44.70
N PRO A 58 46.55 -27.58 -44.95
CA PRO A 58 47.61 -27.71 -45.93
C PRO A 58 48.73 -28.68 -45.44
N ARG A 59 49.46 -29.24 -46.35
CA ARG A 59 50.60 -30.13 -46.07
C ARG A 59 51.76 -29.34 -45.46
N GLU A 60 52.47 -29.93 -44.53
CA GLU A 60 53.65 -29.29 -43.93
C GLU A 60 54.68 -28.87 -44.99
N GLY A 61 55.15 -27.61 -44.95
CA GLY A 61 56.11 -27.05 -45.88
C GLY A 61 55.47 -26.30 -47.06
N VAL A 62 54.18 -26.19 -47.18
CA VAL A 62 53.43 -25.41 -48.17
C VAL A 62 53.00 -24.11 -47.56
N ASP A 63 53.32 -22.97 -48.17
CA ASP A 63 52.89 -21.65 -47.69
C ASP A 63 51.48 -21.35 -48.12
N LEU A 64 50.53 -22.07 -47.44
CA LEU A 64 49.07 -21.89 -47.59
C LEU A 64 48.43 -21.74 -46.19
N PRO A 65 47.55 -20.74 -45.99
CA PRO A 65 46.80 -20.64 -44.77
C PRO A 65 45.80 -21.79 -44.65
N LYS A 66 45.27 -22.04 -43.46
CA LYS A 66 44.11 -22.92 -43.31
C LYS A 66 42.94 -22.33 -44.10
N ILE A 67 42.32 -23.14 -44.96
CA ILE A 67 41.22 -22.71 -45.83
C ILE A 67 39.92 -23.25 -45.32
N THR A 68 38.87 -22.42 -45.31
CA THR A 68 37.52 -22.86 -45.07
C THR A 68 36.74 -22.76 -46.37
N SER A 69 35.99 -23.81 -46.70
CA SER A 69 35.13 -23.82 -47.89
C SER A 69 33.80 -24.45 -47.51
N MET A 70 32.76 -24.19 -48.30
CA MET A 70 31.45 -24.80 -48.12
C MET A 70 31.19 -25.82 -49.22
N LYS A 71 30.79 -27.02 -48.83
CA LYS A 71 30.28 -28.00 -49.80
C LYS A 71 28.76 -27.76 -50.05
N ASP A 72 28.28 -28.15 -51.22
CA ASP A 72 26.86 -28.18 -51.52
C ASP A 72 26.16 -29.19 -50.55
N PRO A 73 25.12 -28.76 -49.82
CA PRO A 73 24.39 -29.64 -48.90
C PRO A 73 23.77 -30.87 -49.56
N SER A 74 23.46 -30.79 -50.87
CA SER A 74 22.76 -31.80 -51.62
C SER A 74 23.67 -32.83 -52.31
N SER A 75 24.99 -32.62 -52.30
CA SER A 75 25.97 -33.48 -52.99
C SER A 75 27.07 -33.98 -52.05
N SER A 76 27.58 -35.18 -52.32
CA SER A 76 28.75 -35.72 -51.64
C SER A 76 30.08 -35.11 -52.17
N LEU A 77 31.15 -35.13 -51.36
CA LEU A 77 32.44 -34.69 -51.83
C LEU A 77 32.91 -35.43 -53.08
N ASN A 78 32.54 -36.70 -53.21
CA ASN A 78 32.86 -37.51 -54.36
C ASN A 78 32.22 -36.97 -55.64
N GLU A 79 30.93 -36.55 -55.58
CA GLU A 79 30.18 -35.95 -56.67
C GLU A 79 30.72 -34.55 -57.06
N GLN A 80 31.32 -33.85 -56.14
CA GLN A 80 31.97 -32.54 -56.35
C GLN A 80 33.37 -32.64 -56.93
N GLY A 81 33.79 -33.82 -57.37
CA GLY A 81 35.04 -34.05 -58.10
C GLY A 81 36.22 -34.49 -57.25
N PHE A 82 36.02 -34.74 -55.93
CA PHE A 82 37.08 -35.21 -55.06
C PHE A 82 37.30 -36.74 -55.08
N ALA A 83 36.45 -37.50 -55.81
CA ALA A 83 36.54 -38.95 -55.86
C ALA A 83 37.89 -39.47 -56.24
N GLY A 84 38.52 -38.98 -57.30
CA GLY A 84 39.85 -39.40 -57.71
C GLY A 84 40.95 -39.08 -56.72
N VAL A 85 40.87 -37.92 -56.05
CA VAL A 85 41.88 -37.45 -55.08
C VAL A 85 41.79 -38.27 -53.77
N ILE A 86 40.57 -38.70 -53.42
CA ILE A 86 40.35 -39.55 -52.23
C ILE A 86 40.72 -41.02 -52.52
N GLU A 87 40.39 -41.56 -53.70
CA GLU A 87 40.73 -42.92 -54.10
C GLU A 87 42.24 -43.12 -54.27
N GLU A 88 42.97 -42.11 -54.78
CA GLU A 88 44.45 -42.11 -54.91
C GLU A 88 45.14 -41.88 -53.56
N GLY A 89 44.37 -41.61 -52.48
CA GLY A 89 44.94 -41.39 -51.14
C GLY A 89 45.74 -40.10 -50.96
N LEU A 90 45.55 -39.12 -51.85
CA LEU A 90 46.28 -37.87 -51.86
C LEU A 90 45.87 -36.94 -50.74
N VAL A 91 44.59 -37.07 -50.27
CA VAL A 91 43.99 -36.27 -49.19
C VAL A 91 43.24 -37.17 -48.22
N ARG A 92 43.45 -36.96 -46.96
CA ARG A 92 42.67 -37.62 -45.90
C ARG A 92 41.39 -36.86 -45.64
N VAL A 93 40.25 -37.56 -45.61
CA VAL A 93 38.96 -36.96 -45.29
C VAL A 93 38.51 -37.45 -43.91
N LYS A 94 38.34 -36.52 -43.00
CA LYS A 94 37.83 -36.81 -41.64
C LYS A 94 36.45 -36.19 -41.49
N ILE A 95 35.46 -36.96 -41.13
CA ILE A 95 34.12 -36.44 -40.86
C ILE A 95 34.00 -36.23 -39.36
N GLU A 96 33.74 -35.00 -38.94
CA GLU A 96 33.44 -34.66 -37.55
C GLU A 96 31.95 -34.34 -37.43
N GLU A 97 31.25 -35.13 -36.64
CA GLU A 97 29.85 -34.84 -36.29
C GLU A 97 29.77 -33.62 -35.40
N ARG A 98 29.00 -32.61 -35.84
CA ARG A 98 28.80 -31.32 -35.15
C ARG A 98 27.85 -31.41 -33.97
N ASP A 99 27.22 -32.55 -33.72
CA ASP A 99 26.14 -32.70 -32.79
C ASP A 99 26.59 -33.19 -31.40
N SER A 100 27.26 -32.29 -30.66
CA SER A 100 27.26 -32.44 -29.21
C SER A 100 25.90 -31.93 -28.65
N ILE A 101 25.19 -32.75 -27.88
CA ILE A 101 23.98 -32.35 -27.18
C ILE A 101 24.24 -31.09 -26.32
N TRP A 102 25.46 -30.93 -25.87
CA TRP A 102 25.89 -29.79 -25.08
C TRP A 102 25.90 -28.46 -25.85
N SER A 103 26.23 -28.47 -27.16
CA SER A 103 26.18 -27.25 -27.97
C SER A 103 24.74 -26.78 -28.14
N LYS A 104 23.81 -27.69 -28.39
CA LYS A 104 22.38 -27.36 -28.46
C LYS A 104 21.79 -26.85 -27.12
N VAL A 105 22.23 -27.42 -26.01
CA VAL A 105 21.87 -26.96 -24.66
C VAL A 105 22.43 -25.56 -24.39
N PHE A 106 23.66 -25.29 -24.86
CA PHE A 106 24.31 -23.99 -24.69
C PHE A 106 23.61 -22.90 -25.51
N ASP A 107 23.28 -23.19 -26.77
CA ASP A 107 22.54 -22.26 -27.67
C ASP A 107 21.14 -21.91 -27.12
N ILE A 108 20.42 -22.92 -26.62
CA ILE A 108 19.14 -22.70 -25.96
C ILE A 108 19.31 -21.92 -24.65
N GLY A 109 20.35 -22.23 -23.89
CA GLY A 109 20.65 -21.55 -22.62
C GLY A 109 20.91 -20.05 -22.78
N ILE A 110 21.66 -19.65 -23.81
CA ILE A 110 21.99 -18.25 -24.11
C ILE A 110 20.71 -17.42 -24.33
N ILE A 111 19.66 -17.99 -24.92
CA ILE A 111 18.39 -17.29 -25.18
C ILE A 111 17.44 -17.39 -23.99
N LEU A 112 17.37 -18.56 -23.37
CA LEU A 112 16.37 -18.84 -22.32
C LEU A 112 16.71 -18.18 -20.99
N VAL A 113 17.99 -18.15 -20.59
CA VAL A 113 18.41 -17.58 -19.31
C VAL A 113 18.14 -16.07 -19.23
N PRO A 114 18.52 -15.22 -20.19
CA PRO A 114 18.18 -13.80 -20.17
C PRO A 114 16.65 -13.56 -20.19
N THR A 115 15.93 -14.37 -20.98
CA THR A 115 14.47 -14.24 -21.07
C THR A 115 13.79 -14.52 -19.73
N VAL A 116 14.16 -15.57 -19.03
CA VAL A 116 13.64 -15.91 -17.69
C VAL A 116 13.99 -14.83 -16.68
N LEU A 117 15.22 -14.28 -16.75
CA LEU A 117 15.65 -13.20 -15.88
C LEU A 117 14.84 -11.91 -16.11
N ILE A 118 14.60 -11.56 -17.38
CA ILE A 118 13.77 -10.39 -17.73
C ILE A 118 12.34 -10.56 -17.23
N ILE A 119 11.74 -11.72 -17.45
CA ILE A 119 10.38 -12.02 -16.96
C ILE A 119 10.35 -11.97 -15.42
N GLY A 120 11.32 -12.59 -14.75
CA GLY A 120 11.43 -12.57 -13.28
C GLY A 120 11.60 -11.15 -12.73
N PHE A 121 12.42 -10.33 -13.38
CA PHE A 121 12.60 -8.92 -13.03
C PHE A 121 11.31 -8.11 -13.23
N PHE A 122 10.60 -8.34 -14.34
CA PHE A 122 9.34 -7.67 -14.61
C PHE A 122 8.25 -8.04 -13.59
N LEU A 123 8.15 -9.32 -13.22
CA LEU A 123 7.25 -9.79 -12.17
C LEU A 123 7.62 -9.22 -10.79
N TYR A 124 8.91 -9.12 -10.49
CA TYR A 124 9.39 -8.47 -9.27
C TYR A 124 9.03 -6.98 -9.23
N MET A 125 9.29 -6.24 -10.31
CA MET A 125 8.88 -4.83 -10.43
C MET A 125 7.37 -4.65 -10.32
N MET A 126 6.59 -5.51 -10.93
CA MET A 126 5.13 -5.46 -10.86
C MET A 126 4.61 -5.69 -9.43
N ARG A 127 5.21 -6.62 -8.69
CA ARG A 127 4.92 -6.80 -7.25
C ARG A 127 5.31 -5.58 -6.42
N GLN A 128 6.45 -4.97 -6.71
CA GLN A 128 6.92 -3.77 -6.01
C GLN A 128 6.05 -2.56 -6.33
N ALA A 129 5.62 -2.38 -7.58
CA ALA A 129 4.70 -1.32 -8.00
C ALA A 129 3.32 -1.48 -7.34
N GLN A 130 2.81 -2.70 -7.18
CA GLN A 130 1.58 -2.97 -6.44
C GLN A 130 1.69 -2.60 -4.95
N SER A 131 2.85 -2.83 -4.34
CA SER A 131 3.12 -2.43 -2.95
C SER A 131 3.15 -0.90 -2.80
N MET A 132 3.75 -0.18 -3.73
CA MET A 132 3.77 1.30 -3.74
C MET A 132 2.39 1.90 -4.02
N ASN A 133 1.60 1.29 -4.91
CA ASN A 133 0.25 1.74 -5.21
C ASN A 133 -0.71 1.55 -4.01
N ASN A 134 -0.52 0.51 -3.21
CA ASN A 134 -1.24 0.31 -1.94
C ASN A 134 -0.86 1.37 -0.88
N GLN A 135 0.35 1.89 -0.87
CA GLN A 135 0.75 3.01 -0.01
C GLN A 135 0.10 4.32 -0.45
N SER A 136 0.04 4.59 -1.75
CA SER A 136 -0.62 5.79 -2.29
C SER A 136 -2.14 5.78 -2.07
N MET A 137 -2.79 4.62 -2.11
CA MET A 137 -4.20 4.47 -1.72
C MET A 137 -4.41 4.55 -0.19
N GLY A 138 -3.36 4.46 0.62
CA GLY A 138 -3.42 4.58 2.07
C GLY A 138 -3.69 6.01 2.57
N PHE A 139 -3.39 7.05 1.80
CA PHE A 139 -3.61 8.45 2.20
C PHE A 139 -5.09 8.82 2.40
N GLY A 140 -6.01 8.19 1.69
CA GLY A 140 -7.45 8.39 1.83
C GLY A 140 -8.12 7.53 2.92
N LYS A 141 -7.37 6.62 3.58
CA LYS A 141 -7.94 5.81 4.65
C LYS A 141 -7.93 6.57 5.97
N SER A 142 -9.07 6.62 6.62
CA SER A 142 -9.22 7.20 7.95
C SER A 142 -8.33 6.47 8.96
N LYS A 143 -7.52 7.22 9.71
CA LYS A 143 -6.75 6.74 10.87
C LYS A 143 -7.63 6.58 12.12
N ALA A 144 -8.96 6.60 11.96
CA ALA A 144 -9.89 6.50 13.06
C ALA A 144 -9.53 5.32 13.99
N ARG A 145 -9.39 5.62 15.26
CA ARG A 145 -9.07 4.64 16.29
C ARG A 145 -10.33 3.92 16.70
N LEU A 146 -10.35 2.62 16.50
CA LEU A 146 -11.40 1.76 17.06
C LEU A 146 -11.11 1.54 18.56
N TYR A 147 -11.96 2.04 19.41
CA TYR A 147 -11.93 1.73 20.84
C TYR A 147 -12.94 0.62 21.12
N GLY A 148 -12.50 -0.51 21.68
CA GLY A 148 -13.48 -1.51 22.12
C GLY A 148 -13.06 -2.96 22.19
N SER A 149 -11.92 -3.39 21.62
CA SER A 149 -11.58 -4.82 21.67
C SER A 149 -10.73 -5.24 22.87
N ASP A 150 -9.86 -4.36 23.44
CA ASP A 150 -8.86 -4.83 24.42
C ASP A 150 -8.63 -3.92 25.65
N LYS A 151 -9.39 -2.83 25.84
CA LYS A 151 -9.22 -1.94 26.99
C LYS A 151 -10.45 -1.93 27.88
N LYS A 152 -10.28 -1.76 29.20
CA LYS A 152 -11.34 -1.58 30.17
C LYS A 152 -12.39 -0.59 29.62
N LYS A 153 -13.62 -1.03 29.46
CA LYS A 153 -14.73 -0.18 28.99
C LYS A 153 -14.97 0.94 29.99
N ILE A 154 -14.89 2.18 29.51
CA ILE A 154 -15.24 3.36 30.29
C ILE A 154 -16.75 3.49 30.27
N THR A 155 -17.38 3.65 31.43
CA THR A 155 -18.83 3.80 31.59
C THR A 155 -19.16 5.10 32.33
N PHE A 156 -20.44 5.44 32.48
CA PHE A 156 -20.84 6.62 33.27
C PHE A 156 -20.40 6.58 34.73
N LYS A 157 -20.07 5.40 35.27
CA LYS A 157 -19.51 5.25 36.62
C LYS A 157 -18.04 5.75 36.72
N ASP A 158 -17.35 5.80 35.60
CA ASP A 158 -15.97 6.28 35.53
C ASP A 158 -15.90 7.80 35.26
N VAL A 159 -17.06 8.45 35.01
CA VAL A 159 -17.21 9.89 34.80
C VAL A 159 -17.89 10.49 36.03
N ALA A 160 -17.16 11.32 36.75
CA ALA A 160 -17.68 12.05 37.91
C ALA A 160 -18.28 13.40 37.47
N GLY A 161 -19.32 13.86 38.16
CA GLY A 161 -20.01 15.14 37.87
C GLY A 161 -20.79 15.13 36.55
N ASN A 162 -21.25 16.32 36.15
CA ASN A 162 -22.04 16.55 34.91
C ASN A 162 -23.31 15.68 34.82
N GLU A 163 -24.06 15.53 35.89
CA GLU A 163 -25.24 14.65 35.96
C GLU A 163 -26.32 15.01 34.92
N SER A 164 -26.51 16.31 34.63
CA SER A 164 -27.45 16.74 33.58
C SER A 164 -27.02 16.21 32.21
N ALA A 165 -25.72 16.33 31.83
CA ALA A 165 -25.22 15.81 30.59
C ALA A 165 -25.32 14.28 30.49
N LYS A 166 -25.08 13.57 31.61
CA LYS A 166 -25.27 12.12 31.67
C LYS A 166 -26.72 11.73 31.44
N GLN A 167 -27.66 12.48 32.05
CA GLN A 167 -29.07 12.24 31.89
C GLN A 167 -29.51 12.43 30.43
N ASP A 168 -29.10 13.52 29.78
CA ASP A 168 -29.38 13.78 28.37
C ASP A 168 -28.81 12.68 27.45
N LEU A 169 -27.64 12.18 27.77
CA LEU A 169 -27.00 11.11 27.02
C LEU A 169 -27.52 9.71 27.35
N SER A 170 -28.20 9.53 28.46
CA SER A 170 -28.77 8.23 28.81
C SER A 170 -29.85 7.78 27.83
N GLU A 171 -30.59 8.72 27.23
CA GLU A 171 -31.57 8.42 26.18
C GLU A 171 -30.88 7.83 24.94
N ILE A 172 -29.70 8.36 24.59
CA ILE A 172 -28.88 7.86 23.47
C ILE A 172 -28.40 6.44 23.75
N VAL A 173 -27.95 6.19 24.98
CA VAL A 173 -27.53 4.85 25.42
C VAL A 173 -28.71 3.85 25.35
N ASP A 174 -29.89 4.25 25.83
CA ASP A 174 -31.06 3.35 25.80
C ASP A 174 -31.49 3.03 24.38
N PHE A 175 -31.43 4.03 23.49
CA PHE A 175 -31.66 3.82 22.06
C PHE A 175 -30.66 2.83 21.45
N LEU A 176 -29.34 3.01 21.64
CA LEU A 176 -28.31 2.12 21.10
C LEU A 176 -28.44 0.69 21.65
N LYS A 177 -28.90 0.54 22.92
CA LYS A 177 -29.18 -0.77 23.53
C LYS A 177 -30.43 -1.44 22.98
N LYS A 178 -31.48 -0.66 22.65
CA LYS A 178 -32.84 -1.18 22.32
C LYS A 178 -33.45 -0.44 21.11
N PRO A 179 -32.82 -0.44 19.93
CA PRO A 179 -33.29 0.35 18.79
C PRO A 179 -34.72 -0.01 18.35
N LYS A 180 -35.06 -1.30 18.34
CA LYS A 180 -36.38 -1.80 17.94
C LYS A 180 -37.55 -1.23 18.76
N LYS A 181 -37.31 -0.91 20.05
CA LYS A 181 -38.32 -0.29 20.91
C LYS A 181 -38.70 1.09 20.41
N TYR A 182 -37.75 1.88 20.00
CA TYR A 182 -37.94 3.24 19.51
C TYR A 182 -38.56 3.25 18.12
N GLU A 183 -38.12 2.34 17.24
CA GLU A 183 -38.68 2.16 15.91
C GLU A 183 -40.18 1.81 15.97
N SER A 184 -40.58 0.87 16.85
CA SER A 184 -41.98 0.46 17.01
C SER A 184 -42.90 1.58 17.55
N LEU A 185 -42.31 2.57 18.23
CA LEU A 185 -43.04 3.75 18.76
C LEU A 185 -43.04 4.91 17.75
N GLY A 186 -42.40 4.78 16.60
CA GLY A 186 -42.25 5.86 15.61
C GLY A 186 -41.44 7.06 16.12
N ALA A 187 -40.64 6.86 17.15
CA ALA A 187 -39.84 7.91 17.75
C ALA A 187 -38.72 8.33 16.77
N LYS A 188 -38.56 9.64 16.59
CA LYS A 188 -37.43 10.19 15.82
C LYS A 188 -36.17 10.09 16.66
N ILE A 189 -35.17 9.39 16.13
CA ILE A 189 -33.90 9.18 16.78
C ILE A 189 -32.96 10.32 16.37
N PRO A 190 -32.26 10.95 17.33
CA PRO A 190 -31.25 11.95 16.98
C PRO A 190 -30.11 11.27 16.21
N ARG A 191 -29.79 11.81 15.03
CA ARG A 191 -28.68 11.31 14.20
C ARG A 191 -27.36 11.84 14.69
N GLY A 192 -27.35 12.99 15.32
CA GLY A 192 -26.16 13.64 15.81
C GLY A 192 -26.33 14.33 17.15
N VAL A 193 -25.29 14.23 17.96
CA VAL A 193 -25.18 14.85 19.28
C VAL A 193 -23.96 15.76 19.30
N LEU A 194 -24.15 17.02 19.63
CA LEU A 194 -23.08 17.99 19.79
C LEU A 194 -22.78 18.18 21.29
N LEU A 195 -21.56 17.82 21.71
CA LEU A 195 -21.05 18.12 23.05
C LEU A 195 -20.36 19.48 23.04
N ALA A 196 -20.93 20.43 23.74
CA ALA A 196 -20.43 21.80 23.83
C ALA A 196 -19.90 22.10 25.25
N GLY A 197 -18.80 22.79 25.37
CA GLY A 197 -18.26 23.19 26.69
C GLY A 197 -16.83 23.67 26.61
N ALA A 198 -16.34 24.24 27.70
CA ALA A 198 -14.95 24.70 27.80
C ALA A 198 -13.94 23.56 27.59
N PRO A 199 -12.70 23.86 27.18
CA PRO A 199 -11.65 22.84 27.14
C PRO A 199 -11.46 22.22 28.52
N GLY A 200 -11.10 20.92 28.58
CA GLY A 200 -10.87 20.21 29.85
C GLY A 200 -12.14 19.75 30.60
N THR A 201 -13.35 19.99 30.12
CA THR A 201 -14.60 19.60 30.80
C THR A 201 -14.95 18.10 30.66
N GLY A 202 -14.15 17.31 29.96
CA GLY A 202 -14.36 15.86 29.82
C GLY A 202 -15.26 15.42 28.68
N LYS A 203 -15.47 16.24 27.63
CA LYS A 203 -16.33 15.92 26.47
C LYS A 203 -15.95 14.60 25.80
N THR A 204 -14.66 14.39 25.53
CA THR A 204 -14.15 13.15 24.92
C THR A 204 -14.34 11.93 25.84
N LEU A 205 -14.18 12.12 27.15
CA LEU A 205 -14.42 11.07 28.15
C LEU A 205 -15.91 10.71 28.22
N MET A 206 -16.77 11.69 28.19
CA MET A 206 -18.24 11.52 28.17
C MET A 206 -18.69 10.73 26.94
N ALA A 207 -18.20 11.07 25.74
CA ALA A 207 -18.50 10.34 24.52
C ALA A 207 -18.08 8.85 24.58
N ARG A 208 -16.88 8.59 25.14
CA ARG A 208 -16.40 7.22 25.39
C ARG A 208 -17.27 6.48 26.39
N ALA A 209 -17.74 7.17 27.43
CA ALA A 209 -18.62 6.59 28.43
C ALA A 209 -19.98 6.18 27.85
N VAL A 210 -20.53 6.98 26.94
CA VAL A 210 -21.75 6.63 26.18
C VAL A 210 -21.56 5.33 25.41
N ALA A 211 -20.47 5.21 24.66
CA ALA A 211 -20.18 4.01 23.89
C ALA A 211 -19.95 2.78 24.76
N GLY A 212 -19.21 2.94 25.85
CA GLY A 212 -18.97 1.85 26.80
C GLY A 212 -20.21 1.41 27.55
N GLU A 213 -21.07 2.36 27.94
CA GLU A 213 -22.36 2.09 28.57
C GLU A 213 -23.32 1.42 27.60
N ALA A 214 -23.36 1.85 26.33
CA ALA A 214 -24.17 1.22 25.27
C ALA A 214 -23.58 -0.13 24.82
N GLY A 215 -22.30 -0.37 25.03
CA GLY A 215 -21.61 -1.60 24.59
C GLY A 215 -21.37 -1.67 23.09
N VAL A 216 -21.30 -0.52 22.40
CA VAL A 216 -21.15 -0.40 20.95
C VAL A 216 -19.73 0.02 20.54
N PRO A 217 -19.27 -0.28 19.31
CA PRO A 217 -18.01 0.20 18.75
C PRO A 217 -17.94 1.72 18.72
N PHE A 218 -16.76 2.27 19.04
CA PHE A 218 -16.49 3.69 19.09
C PHE A 218 -15.36 4.06 18.14
N PHE A 219 -15.69 4.84 17.11
CA PHE A 219 -14.74 5.32 16.08
C PHE A 219 -14.42 6.79 16.36
N SER A 220 -13.21 7.08 16.81
CA SER A 220 -12.79 8.43 17.17
C SER A 220 -11.80 8.99 16.18
N ILE A 221 -11.99 10.26 15.80
CA ILE A 221 -11.11 11.05 14.96
C ILE A 221 -11.10 12.49 15.46
N SER A 222 -9.99 13.22 15.30
CA SER A 222 -9.94 14.67 15.52
C SER A 222 -10.34 15.40 14.23
N GLY A 223 -11.06 16.52 14.35
CA GLY A 223 -11.36 17.42 13.23
C GLY A 223 -10.09 17.88 12.50
N SER A 224 -9.00 18.11 13.22
CA SER A 224 -7.70 18.45 12.66
C SER A 224 -7.10 17.36 11.77
N GLU A 225 -7.45 16.09 11.96
CA GLU A 225 -6.98 15.00 11.10
C GLU A 225 -7.63 15.01 9.70
N PHE A 226 -8.69 15.80 9.51
CA PHE A 226 -9.30 16.01 8.20
C PHE A 226 -8.66 17.19 7.44
N ALA A 227 -8.05 18.14 8.16
CA ALA A 227 -7.36 19.29 7.59
C ALA A 227 -5.95 18.87 7.12
N GLU A 228 -5.83 18.41 5.88
CA GLU A 228 -4.54 18.06 5.27
C GLU A 228 -4.27 18.90 4.02
N MET A 229 -2.99 19.05 3.64
CA MET A 229 -2.56 19.86 2.50
C MET A 229 -3.00 19.33 1.12
N PHE A 230 -3.61 18.15 1.03
CA PHE A 230 -4.00 17.56 -0.24
C PHE A 230 -5.51 17.63 -0.46
N VAL A 231 -5.93 18.25 -1.56
CA VAL A 231 -7.34 18.42 -1.94
C VAL A 231 -8.06 17.06 -1.99
N GLY A 232 -9.21 16.96 -1.31
CA GLY A 232 -10.09 15.79 -1.35
C GLY A 232 -9.72 14.64 -0.43
N VAL A 233 -8.57 14.68 0.26
CA VAL A 233 -8.16 13.64 1.22
C VAL A 233 -9.09 13.64 2.44
N GLY A 234 -9.43 14.83 2.96
CA GLY A 234 -10.36 14.97 4.08
C GLY A 234 -11.73 14.35 3.79
N ALA A 235 -12.32 14.67 2.66
CA ALA A 235 -13.61 14.10 2.23
C ALA A 235 -13.56 12.57 2.04
N SER A 236 -12.43 12.04 1.56
CA SER A 236 -12.24 10.58 1.43
C SER A 236 -12.14 9.90 2.79
N ARG A 237 -11.49 10.52 3.77
CA ARG A 237 -11.41 10.02 5.16
C ARG A 237 -12.77 10.02 5.85
N VAL A 238 -13.58 11.07 5.62
CA VAL A 238 -14.95 11.11 6.11
C VAL A 238 -15.74 9.92 5.58
N ARG A 239 -15.73 9.69 4.26
CA ARG A 239 -16.44 8.54 3.67
C ARG A 239 -15.95 7.20 4.22
N ASP A 240 -14.66 7.01 4.38
CA ASP A 240 -14.11 5.76 4.93
C ASP A 240 -14.52 5.54 6.39
N LEU A 241 -14.50 6.61 7.21
CA LEU A 241 -14.96 6.58 8.60
C LEU A 241 -16.42 6.17 8.70
N PHE A 242 -17.32 6.84 7.95
CA PHE A 242 -18.75 6.55 7.95
C PHE A 242 -19.05 5.15 7.42
N ASN A 243 -18.36 4.69 6.39
CA ASN A 243 -18.48 3.32 5.87
C ASN A 243 -18.05 2.27 6.90
N LYS A 244 -16.97 2.53 7.65
CA LYS A 244 -16.54 1.64 8.73
C LYS A 244 -17.57 1.57 9.84
N ALA A 245 -18.14 2.70 10.23
CA ALA A 245 -19.18 2.74 11.26
C ALA A 245 -20.46 2.02 10.81
N LYS A 246 -20.92 2.24 9.59
CA LYS A 246 -22.09 1.54 9.00
C LYS A 246 -21.90 0.02 8.99
N LYS A 247 -20.71 -0.45 8.66
CA LYS A 247 -20.39 -1.90 8.65
C LYS A 247 -20.38 -2.53 10.05
N ASN A 248 -20.21 -1.71 11.08
CA ASN A 248 -20.15 -2.15 12.48
C ASN A 248 -21.31 -1.63 13.31
N ALA A 249 -22.43 -1.34 12.67
CA ALA A 249 -23.62 -0.86 13.37
C ALA A 249 -24.24 -1.96 14.27
N PRO A 250 -24.79 -1.61 15.46
CA PRO A 250 -24.85 -0.26 16.01
C PRO A 250 -23.49 0.27 16.47
N SER A 251 -23.17 1.55 16.19
CA SER A 251 -21.85 2.14 16.48
C SER A 251 -21.94 3.66 16.72
N ILE A 252 -20.89 4.22 17.30
CA ILE A 252 -20.73 5.67 17.49
C ILE A 252 -19.53 6.16 16.68
N ILE A 253 -19.74 7.22 15.91
CA ILE A 253 -18.68 8.06 15.33
C ILE A 253 -18.49 9.25 16.26
N PHE A 254 -17.25 9.52 16.66
CA PHE A 254 -16.91 10.69 17.47
C PHE A 254 -15.91 11.56 16.74
N ILE A 255 -16.26 12.83 16.53
CA ILE A 255 -15.42 13.85 15.92
C ILE A 255 -15.07 14.86 16.99
N ASP A 256 -13.82 14.80 17.47
CA ASP A 256 -13.33 15.76 18.44
C ASP A 256 -12.88 17.04 17.73
N GLU A 257 -12.98 18.22 18.39
CA GLU A 257 -12.61 19.50 17.82
C GLU A 257 -13.21 19.75 16.41
N ILE A 258 -14.52 19.50 16.27
CA ILE A 258 -15.18 19.63 14.96
C ILE A 258 -15.06 21.04 14.38
N ASP A 259 -14.86 22.05 15.23
CA ASP A 259 -14.61 23.42 14.85
C ASP A 259 -13.36 23.59 13.98
N ALA A 260 -12.41 22.62 13.97
CA ALA A 260 -11.26 22.64 13.08
C ALA A 260 -11.63 22.60 11.57
N VAL A 261 -12.77 21.98 11.21
CA VAL A 261 -13.22 21.82 9.82
C VAL A 261 -14.58 22.44 9.54
N ALA A 262 -15.26 22.90 10.55
CA ALA A 262 -16.67 23.32 10.50
C ALA A 262 -16.88 24.82 10.75
N HIS A 263 -15.93 25.64 10.35
CA HIS A 263 -15.99 27.09 10.54
C HIS A 263 -17.10 27.74 9.70
N LYS A 264 -17.68 28.82 10.24
CA LYS A 264 -18.54 29.73 9.48
C LYS A 264 -17.78 30.24 8.25
N ARG A 265 -18.51 30.36 7.15
CA ARG A 265 -18.00 30.94 5.91
C ARG A 265 -17.68 32.42 6.12
N ASP A 266 -16.40 32.75 6.20
CA ASP A 266 -15.98 34.15 6.17
C ASP A 266 -15.94 34.64 4.71
N ALA A 267 -16.62 35.75 4.46
CA ALA A 267 -16.69 36.38 3.13
C ALA A 267 -15.32 36.93 2.60
N ARG A 268 -14.26 36.76 3.37
CA ARG A 268 -12.89 37.22 3.04
C ARG A 268 -11.94 36.10 2.62
N GLY A 269 -12.40 35.19 1.80
CA GLY A 269 -11.69 34.28 0.90
C GLY A 269 -10.22 33.96 1.19
N GLY A 270 -9.89 33.16 2.19
CA GLY A 270 -8.49 32.85 2.49
C GLY A 270 -8.15 31.47 2.96
N SER A 271 -9.10 30.71 3.47
CA SER A 271 -8.78 29.36 3.94
C SER A 271 -9.98 28.45 3.70
N GLY A 272 -9.79 27.41 2.91
CA GLY A 272 -10.65 26.30 3.11
C GLY A 272 -11.60 25.87 2.03
N ARG A 273 -11.25 25.87 0.75
CA ARG A 273 -11.96 25.00 -0.20
C ARG A 273 -11.94 23.55 0.24
N GLU A 274 -10.91 23.16 0.95
CA GLU A 274 -10.71 21.80 1.48
C GLU A 274 -11.57 21.54 2.71
N ASP A 275 -11.60 22.50 3.65
CA ASP A 275 -12.44 22.41 4.83
C ASP A 275 -13.92 22.43 4.44
N GLU A 276 -14.31 23.28 3.48
CA GLU A 276 -15.67 23.28 2.94
C GLU A 276 -16.03 21.97 2.26
N GLN A 277 -15.12 21.35 1.51
CA GLN A 277 -15.35 20.07 0.87
C GLN A 277 -15.51 18.97 1.92
N THR A 278 -14.70 18.99 2.96
CA THR A 278 -14.76 18.03 4.08
C THR A 278 -16.06 18.21 4.87
N LEU A 279 -16.40 19.46 5.21
CA LEU A 279 -17.65 19.77 5.88
C LEU A 279 -18.86 19.32 5.05
N ASN A 280 -18.90 19.65 3.75
CA ASN A 280 -19.97 19.22 2.87
C ASN A 280 -20.08 17.69 2.82
N GLN A 281 -18.94 16.97 2.83
CA GLN A 281 -18.96 15.51 2.87
C GLN A 281 -19.53 14.98 4.20
N ILE A 282 -19.21 15.59 5.36
CA ILE A 282 -19.82 15.23 6.64
C ILE A 282 -21.34 15.41 6.56
N LEU A 283 -21.80 16.56 6.02
CA LEU A 283 -23.23 16.84 5.88
C LEU A 283 -23.92 15.80 4.98
N VAL A 284 -23.32 15.45 3.84
CA VAL A 284 -23.85 14.43 2.91
C VAL A 284 -23.93 13.06 3.58
N GLU A 285 -22.90 12.66 4.33
CA GLU A 285 -22.90 11.37 5.01
C GLU A 285 -23.96 11.32 6.14
N MET A 286 -24.16 12.42 6.87
CA MET A 286 -25.18 12.52 7.91
C MET A 286 -26.60 12.53 7.32
N ASP A 287 -26.81 13.24 6.21
CA ASP A 287 -28.11 13.28 5.52
C ASP A 287 -28.44 11.91 4.89
N GLY A 288 -27.42 11.15 4.48
CA GLY A 288 -27.53 9.80 3.92
C GLY A 288 -27.72 8.69 4.95
N PHE A 289 -27.93 9.00 6.22
CA PHE A 289 -28.34 8.00 7.22
C PHE A 289 -29.86 7.75 7.13
N ASP A 290 -30.24 6.50 6.92
CA ASP A 290 -31.59 6.03 7.15
C ASP A 290 -31.80 5.83 8.66
N ASN A 291 -33.03 5.93 9.12
CA ASN A 291 -33.37 5.76 10.54
C ASN A 291 -32.99 4.37 11.09
N GLU A 292 -32.73 3.40 10.21
CA GLU A 292 -32.41 2.01 10.55
C GLU A 292 -30.90 1.75 10.66
N THR A 293 -30.03 2.73 10.32
CA THR A 293 -28.57 2.48 10.27
C THR A 293 -27.92 2.23 11.62
N GLY A 294 -28.57 2.60 12.73
CA GLY A 294 -28.04 2.37 14.09
C GLY A 294 -26.68 3.08 14.37
N VAL A 295 -26.29 4.06 13.55
CA VAL A 295 -25.07 4.83 13.74
C VAL A 295 -25.42 6.21 14.28
N ILE A 296 -24.76 6.61 15.37
CA ILE A 296 -24.91 7.95 15.95
C ILE A 296 -23.60 8.70 15.78
N VAL A 297 -23.68 9.95 15.29
CA VAL A 297 -22.53 10.84 15.19
C VAL A 297 -22.49 11.75 16.40
N MET A 298 -21.43 11.69 17.19
CA MET A 298 -21.16 12.62 18.28
C MET A 298 -20.04 13.57 17.86
N ALA A 299 -20.17 14.84 18.13
CA ALA A 299 -19.10 15.79 17.91
C ALA A 299 -18.82 16.59 19.20
N ALA A 300 -17.58 17.01 19.39
CA ALA A 300 -17.21 17.89 20.48
C ALA A 300 -16.64 19.20 19.92
N THR A 301 -17.01 20.32 20.56
CA THR A 301 -16.44 21.63 20.27
C THR A 301 -16.29 22.46 21.55
N ASN A 302 -15.30 23.33 21.52
CA ASN A 302 -15.12 24.35 22.55
C ASN A 302 -15.79 25.69 22.13
N ARG A 303 -16.19 25.82 20.85
CA ARG A 303 -16.64 27.07 20.25
C ARG A 303 -17.85 26.87 19.34
N VAL A 304 -19.01 26.70 19.95
CA VAL A 304 -20.28 26.52 19.21
C VAL A 304 -20.60 27.73 18.31
N ASP A 305 -20.21 28.92 18.74
CA ASP A 305 -20.38 30.17 18.00
C ASP A 305 -19.68 30.20 16.64
N MET A 306 -18.63 29.42 16.47
CA MET A 306 -17.85 29.32 15.24
C MET A 306 -18.38 28.31 14.24
N LEU A 307 -19.26 27.40 14.65
CA LEU A 307 -19.76 26.34 13.79
C LEU A 307 -20.70 26.86 12.69
N ASP A 308 -20.61 26.26 11.51
CA ASP A 308 -21.55 26.49 10.41
C ASP A 308 -22.96 26.07 10.84
N LYS A 309 -23.93 26.97 10.63
CA LYS A 309 -25.35 26.72 10.97
C LYS A 309 -25.95 25.51 10.26
N ALA A 310 -25.37 25.08 9.14
CA ALA A 310 -25.82 23.90 8.42
C ALA A 310 -25.67 22.62 9.25
N LEU A 311 -24.68 22.52 10.13
CA LEU A 311 -24.48 21.40 11.02
C LEU A 311 -25.57 21.30 12.11
N LEU A 312 -26.12 22.43 12.53
CA LEU A 312 -27.08 22.55 13.63
C LEU A 312 -28.55 22.40 13.16
N ARG A 313 -28.76 22.06 11.87
CA ARG A 313 -30.10 21.84 11.34
C ARG A 313 -30.67 20.49 11.81
N PRO A 314 -32.01 20.39 11.94
CA PRO A 314 -32.67 19.12 12.25
C PRO A 314 -32.23 17.99 11.29
N GLY A 315 -32.02 16.81 11.84
CA GLY A 315 -31.49 15.63 11.11
C GLY A 315 -29.97 15.54 11.03
N ARG A 316 -29.25 16.49 11.64
CA ARG A 316 -27.80 16.51 11.77
C ARG A 316 -27.44 16.54 13.25
N PHE A 317 -26.72 17.55 13.74
CA PHE A 317 -26.49 17.71 15.19
C PHE A 317 -27.72 18.43 15.82
N ASP A 318 -28.78 17.70 15.98
CA ASP A 318 -30.04 18.20 16.49
C ASP A 318 -30.17 18.14 18.03
N ARG A 319 -29.34 17.33 18.68
CA ARG A 319 -29.22 17.29 20.14
C ARG A 319 -27.96 18.00 20.59
N HIS A 320 -28.13 19.03 21.44
CA HIS A 320 -27.01 19.77 22.01
C HIS A 320 -26.93 19.45 23.51
N VAL A 321 -25.76 18.99 23.94
CA VAL A 321 -25.49 18.66 25.34
C VAL A 321 -24.38 19.58 25.84
N ASN A 322 -24.67 20.37 26.85
CA ASN A 322 -23.69 21.27 27.45
C ASN A 322 -22.92 20.54 28.56
N VAL A 323 -21.61 20.44 28.38
CA VAL A 323 -20.70 19.90 29.41
C VAL A 323 -20.07 21.08 30.13
N THR A 324 -20.60 21.37 31.30
CA THR A 324 -20.22 22.56 32.09
C THR A 324 -18.93 22.30 32.89
N LEU A 325 -18.32 23.39 33.36
CA LEU A 325 -17.25 23.30 34.34
C LEU A 325 -17.79 22.64 35.63
N PRO A 326 -17.01 21.80 36.31
CA PRO A 326 -17.44 21.06 37.46
C PRO A 326 -17.71 21.99 38.65
N GLU A 327 -18.83 21.80 39.31
CA GLU A 327 -19.14 22.46 40.59
C GLU A 327 -18.28 21.87 41.74
N ARG A 328 -18.30 22.49 42.91
CA ARG A 328 -17.54 22.01 44.07
C ARG A 328 -17.83 20.54 44.39
N LYS A 329 -19.07 20.11 44.27
CA LYS A 329 -19.47 18.73 44.51
C LYS A 329 -18.85 17.80 43.45
N ASP A 330 -18.95 18.19 42.18
CA ASP A 330 -18.40 17.43 41.05
C ASP A 330 -16.86 17.32 41.16
N ARG A 331 -16.21 18.42 41.56
CA ARG A 331 -14.75 18.41 41.77
C ARG A 331 -14.32 17.41 42.85
N LEU A 332 -15.10 17.31 43.93
CA LEU A 332 -14.84 16.31 44.95
C LEU A 332 -14.94 14.89 44.41
N GLU A 333 -16.00 14.59 43.65
CA GLU A 333 -16.23 13.29 43.03
C GLU A 333 -15.10 12.97 42.02
N ILE A 334 -14.66 13.95 41.23
CA ILE A 334 -13.56 13.82 40.27
C ILE A 334 -12.26 13.48 41.03
N LEU A 335 -11.96 14.20 42.11
CA LEU A 335 -10.81 13.91 42.94
C LEU A 335 -10.87 12.49 43.50
N GLU A 336 -12.02 12.06 44.04
CA GLU A 336 -12.19 10.71 44.58
C GLU A 336 -11.90 9.62 43.52
N VAL A 337 -12.36 9.82 42.30
CA VAL A 337 -12.07 8.90 41.16
C VAL A 337 -10.59 8.85 40.86
N HIS A 338 -9.91 10.01 40.78
CA HIS A 338 -8.48 10.11 40.46
C HIS A 338 -7.57 9.61 41.55
N PHE A 339 -7.95 9.75 42.82
CA PHE A 339 -7.19 9.26 43.98
C PHE A 339 -7.40 7.76 44.22
N LYS A 340 -8.42 7.16 43.66
CA LYS A 340 -8.71 5.74 43.85
C LYS A 340 -7.51 4.86 43.47
N GLY A 341 -6.97 4.14 44.45
CA GLY A 341 -5.83 3.24 44.26
C GLY A 341 -4.47 3.92 44.18
N LYS A 342 -4.38 5.22 44.50
CA LYS A 342 -3.10 5.93 44.67
C LYS A 342 -2.71 6.05 46.14
N PRO A 343 -1.43 6.03 46.49
CA PRO A 343 -0.99 6.32 47.83
C PRO A 343 -1.23 7.82 48.09
N VAL A 344 -2.12 8.11 49.03
CA VAL A 344 -2.44 9.47 49.48
C VAL A 344 -2.09 9.57 50.95
N ASP A 345 -1.45 10.64 51.36
CA ASP A 345 -1.12 10.88 52.76
C ASP A 345 -2.40 11.16 53.56
N SER A 346 -2.39 10.80 54.85
CA SER A 346 -3.55 10.91 55.73
C SER A 346 -3.96 12.34 56.03
N ASP A 347 -3.08 13.33 55.80
CA ASP A 347 -3.33 14.76 56.02
C ASP A 347 -4.03 15.44 54.81
N VAL A 348 -4.22 14.74 53.67
CA VAL A 348 -4.87 15.29 52.47
C VAL A 348 -6.38 15.33 52.63
N ASP A 349 -6.93 16.53 52.83
CA ASP A 349 -8.37 16.75 52.84
C ASP A 349 -8.89 17.08 51.40
N LEU A 350 -9.52 16.09 50.76
CA LEU A 350 -10.11 16.23 49.40
C LEU A 350 -11.20 17.30 49.34
N LYS A 351 -11.95 17.52 50.43
CA LYS A 351 -12.98 18.55 50.49
C LYS A 351 -12.38 19.96 50.43
N SER A 352 -11.27 20.15 51.15
CA SER A 352 -10.54 21.39 51.14
C SER A 352 -9.90 21.65 49.75
N LEU A 353 -9.35 20.61 49.12
CA LEU A 353 -8.81 20.70 47.77
C LEU A 353 -9.91 21.06 46.76
N ALA A 354 -11.07 20.39 46.81
CA ALA A 354 -12.19 20.68 45.93
C ALA A 354 -12.76 22.12 46.10
N ALA A 355 -12.57 22.71 47.28
CA ALA A 355 -13.01 24.09 47.51
C ALA A 355 -12.01 25.11 46.95
N LYS A 356 -10.71 24.80 46.93
CA LYS A 356 -9.63 25.73 46.49
C LYS A 356 -9.38 25.71 45.01
N ASN A 357 -9.59 24.57 44.34
CA ASN A 357 -9.34 24.44 42.93
C ASN A 357 -10.58 24.86 42.12
N ASN A 358 -10.46 25.93 41.34
CA ASN A 358 -11.52 26.36 40.39
C ASN A 358 -11.45 25.65 39.03
N PHE A 359 -10.32 25.02 38.71
CA PHE A 359 -10.11 24.27 37.49
C PHE A 359 -9.47 22.91 37.85
N ILE A 360 -10.12 21.84 37.41
CA ILE A 360 -9.56 20.51 37.40
C ILE A 360 -9.60 20.10 35.93
N ASP A 361 -8.44 20.15 35.29
CA ASP A 361 -8.21 19.62 33.95
C ASP A 361 -8.07 18.10 34.01
#